data_f03621002479fa1b843755c3d2815ccc
#
_entry.id   f03621002479fa1b843755c3d2815ccc
#
_cell.length_a   1.000
_cell.length_b   1.000
_cell.length_c   1.000
_cell.angle_alpha   90.00
_cell.angle_beta   90.00
_cell.angle_gamma   90.00
#
_symmetry.space_group_name_H-M   'P 1'
#
loop_
_entity.id
_entity.type
_entity.pdbx_description
1 polymer ?
#
loop_
_entity_poly.entity_id
_entity_poly.type
_entity_poly.pdbx_seq_one_letter_code
_entity_poly.pdbx_strand_id
1 'polypeptide(L)'
;MDCKIKREKLTCDELWQEISAQQNIETEITLPDYCSDIKRILKCILRPGINNVSLVGENVNATGKISIKLIYVNEKDKIDCFEGTEDLSVSAIVKDMPDSAVISAEAKVNYVNCRAISQRKITVDGNIALVVKLYCEKSK
;
A
#
# COMPACT_ATOMS: atom_id res chain seq x y z
N MET A 1 15.37 15.64 -22.43
CA MET A 1 15.64 15.84 -22.22
C MET A 1 15.96 15.90 -21.86
N ASP A 2 16.24 15.65 -21.52
CA ASP A 2 16.71 15.74 -21.17
C ASP A 2 17.06 15.19 -20.66
N CYS A 3 17.39 14.58 -20.62
CA CYS A 3 17.87 14.33 -20.11
C CYS A 3 18.64 14.40 -20.21
N LYS A 4 19.41 14.70 -20.36
CA LYS A 4 20.23 15.09 -20.40
C LYS A 4 20.48 15.96 -20.33
N ILE A 5 20.45 16.29 -19.94
CA ILE A 5 20.55 17.07 -19.76
C ILE A 5 20.83 17.63 -19.29
N LYS A 6 21.14 17.84 -19.02
CA LYS A 6 21.52 18.18 -18.41
C LYS A 6 22.14 17.93 -18.11
N ARG A 7 22.89 17.66 -18.43
CA ARG A 7 23.51 17.15 -18.02
C ARG A 7 24.16 17.18 -17.51
N GLU A 8 24.51 17.73 -17.56
CA GLU A 8 25.10 17.84 -16.84
C GLU A 8 25.09 17.60 -15.77
N LYS A 9 25.05 18.35 -15.73
CA LYS A 9 24.93 17.91 -14.58
C LYS A 9 23.85 16.97 -14.40
N LEU A 10 23.52 16.42 -15.25
CA LEU A 10 22.59 15.42 -15.04
C LEU A 10 23.24 14.33 -14.27
N THR A 11 22.93 14.25 -13.02
CA THR A 11 23.37 13.15 -12.24
C THR A 11 22.42 12.04 -12.44
N CYS A 12 22.91 10.91 -12.83
CA CYS A 12 22.10 9.71 -12.91
C CYS A 12 22.15 9.03 -11.56
N ASP A 13 21.02 8.92 -10.91
CA ASP A 13 20.94 8.15 -9.70
C ASP A 13 20.97 6.68 -10.06
N GLU A 14 21.81 5.94 -9.38
CA GLU A 14 21.87 4.51 -9.58
C GLU A 14 21.06 3.81 -8.49
N LEU A 15 20.35 2.77 -8.86
CA LEU A 15 19.68 1.95 -7.87
C LEU A 15 20.74 1.24 -7.04
N TRP A 16 20.85 1.65 -5.77
CA TRP A 16 21.82 1.10 -4.85
C TRP A 16 21.31 -0.17 -4.21
N GLN A 17 20.05 -0.16 -3.81
CA GLN A 17 19.46 -1.31 -3.13
C GLN A 17 17.96 -1.25 -3.24
N GLU A 18 17.36 -2.41 -3.34
CA GLU A 18 15.91 -2.55 -3.29
C GLU A 18 15.57 -3.52 -2.17
N ILE A 19 14.64 -3.11 -1.33
CA ILE A 19 14.23 -3.89 -0.17
C ILE A 19 12.73 -4.05 -0.21
N SER A 20 12.27 -5.25 0.11
CA SER A 20 10.85 -5.53 0.17
C SER A 20 10.49 -6.01 1.56
N ALA A 21 9.46 -5.44 2.11
CA ALA A 21 8.87 -5.87 3.38
C ALA A 21 7.40 -6.13 3.16
N GLN A 22 6.81 -6.99 3.97
CA GLN A 22 5.41 -7.36 3.80
C GLN A 22 4.63 -7.12 5.07
N GLN A 23 3.38 -6.80 4.90
CA GLN A 23 2.45 -6.65 6.01
C GLN A 23 1.17 -7.41 5.68
N ASN A 24 0.74 -8.24 6.61
CA ASN A 24 -0.55 -8.91 6.49
C ASN A 24 -1.63 -7.97 7.00
N ILE A 25 -2.74 -7.95 6.28
CA ILE A 25 -3.93 -7.22 6.66
C ILE A 25 -4.98 -8.25 7.03
N GLU A 26 -5.54 -8.10 8.22
CA GLU A 26 -6.62 -8.96 8.66
C GLU A 26 -7.54 -8.09 9.47
N THR A 27 -8.71 -7.81 8.93
CA THR A 27 -9.63 -6.91 9.57
C THR A 27 -11.06 -7.39 9.39
N GLU A 28 -11.91 -7.01 10.34
CA GLU A 28 -13.32 -7.32 10.30
C GLU A 28 -14.07 -6.00 10.20
N ILE A 29 -14.94 -5.90 9.22
CA ILE A 29 -15.69 -4.67 8.97
C ILE A 29 -17.17 -4.96 9.15
N THR A 30 -17.83 -4.12 9.96
CA THR A 30 -19.27 -4.13 10.09
C THR A 30 -19.82 -3.01 9.23
N LEU A 31 -20.74 -3.34 8.34
CA LEU A 31 -21.32 -2.33 7.47
C LEU A 31 -22.11 -1.31 8.26
N PRO A 32 -21.97 -0.01 7.93
CA PRO A 32 -22.79 1.03 8.57
C PRO A 32 -24.27 0.84 8.26
N ASP A 33 -25.11 1.48 9.06
CA ASP A 33 -26.55 1.33 8.93
C ASP A 33 -27.09 1.77 7.58
N TYR A 34 -26.40 2.69 6.91
CA TYR A 34 -26.85 3.19 5.61
C TYR A 34 -26.57 2.22 4.46
N CYS A 35 -25.80 1.17 4.72
CA CYS A 35 -25.54 0.16 3.71
C CYS A 35 -26.58 -0.94 3.76
N SER A 36 -26.93 -1.48 2.59
CA SER A 36 -27.84 -2.60 2.48
C SER A 36 -27.17 -3.89 2.92
N ASP A 37 -27.98 -4.90 3.24
CA ASP A 37 -27.46 -6.21 3.60
C ASP A 37 -26.79 -6.88 2.40
N ILE A 38 -25.77 -7.66 2.68
CA ILE A 38 -25.02 -8.37 1.64
C ILE A 38 -25.73 -9.67 1.28
N LYS A 39 -25.98 -9.84 0.00
CA LYS A 39 -26.42 -11.12 -0.51
C LYS A 39 -25.22 -11.90 -1.05
N ARG A 40 -24.34 -11.23 -1.79
CA ARG A 40 -23.16 -11.86 -2.37
C ARG A 40 -22.09 -10.81 -2.65
N ILE A 41 -20.86 -11.12 -2.30
CA ILE A 41 -19.73 -10.26 -2.61
C ILE A 41 -19.29 -10.48 -4.04
N LEU A 42 -19.15 -9.40 -4.80
CA LEU A 42 -18.64 -9.45 -6.16
C LEU A 42 -17.16 -9.21 -6.22
N LYS A 43 -16.66 -8.20 -5.48
CA LYS A 43 -15.24 -7.84 -5.55
C LYS A 43 -14.85 -7.05 -4.33
N CYS A 44 -13.60 -7.24 -3.92
CA CYS A 44 -12.98 -6.43 -2.88
C CYS A 44 -11.67 -5.89 -3.42
N ILE A 45 -11.46 -4.60 -3.29
CA ILE A 45 -10.29 -3.92 -3.82
C ILE A 45 -9.57 -3.24 -2.67
N LEU A 46 -8.27 -3.50 -2.55
CA LEU A 46 -7.40 -2.79 -1.63
C LEU A 46 -6.54 -1.82 -2.43
N ARG A 47 -6.45 -0.58 -1.96
CA ARG A 47 -5.59 0.43 -2.56
C ARG A 47 -4.74 1.04 -1.48
N PRO A 48 -3.49 0.60 -1.34
CA PRO A 48 -2.60 1.19 -0.35
C PRO A 48 -2.04 2.50 -0.87
N GLY A 49 -1.89 3.46 0.03
CA GLY A 49 -1.26 4.72 -0.28
C GLY A 49 -0.29 5.09 0.81
N ILE A 50 0.93 5.45 0.45
CA ILE A 50 1.94 5.84 1.40
C ILE A 50 1.93 7.35 1.51
N ASN A 51 1.73 7.87 2.74
CA ASN A 51 1.68 9.30 3.01
C ASN A 51 3.01 9.85 3.47
N ASN A 52 3.79 9.02 4.17
CA ASN A 52 5.01 9.48 4.79
C ASN A 52 6.04 8.37 4.83
N VAL A 53 7.27 8.71 4.53
CA VAL A 53 8.41 7.79 4.66
C VAL A 53 9.44 8.49 5.52
N SER A 54 9.86 7.82 6.58
CA SER A 54 10.87 8.38 7.47
C SER A 54 11.99 7.38 7.67
N LEU A 55 13.16 7.92 7.97
CA LEU A 55 14.33 7.13 8.24
C LEU A 55 14.80 7.45 9.65
N VAL A 56 14.89 6.43 10.48
CA VAL A 56 15.41 6.57 11.84
C VAL A 56 16.49 5.52 12.00
N GLY A 57 17.75 5.97 12.05
CA GLY A 57 18.87 5.04 12.06
C GLY A 57 18.90 4.23 10.78
N GLU A 58 18.81 2.93 10.91
CA GLU A 58 18.76 2.03 9.77
C GLU A 58 17.35 1.57 9.43
N ASN A 59 16.34 2.14 10.09
CA ASN A 59 14.96 1.76 9.87
C ASN A 59 14.27 2.73 8.93
N VAL A 60 13.68 2.19 7.88
CA VAL A 60 12.79 2.95 7.00
C VAL A 60 11.37 2.61 7.40
N ASN A 61 10.62 3.63 7.79
CA ASN A 61 9.22 3.46 8.19
C ASN A 61 8.33 4.18 7.18
N ALA A 62 7.36 3.46 6.66
CA ALA A 62 6.39 4.03 5.75
C ALA A 62 5.02 3.91 6.39
N THR A 63 4.29 5.01 6.40
CA THR A 63 2.94 5.05 6.95
C THR A 63 1.99 5.60 5.91
N GLY A 64 0.75 5.19 6.00
CA GLY A 64 -0.26 5.64 5.08
C GLY A 64 -1.60 5.04 5.40
N LYS A 65 -2.43 4.91 4.39
CA LYS A 65 -3.75 4.35 4.52
C LYS A 65 -4.03 3.36 3.42
N ILE A 66 -4.83 2.36 3.75
CA ILE A 66 -5.32 1.40 2.77
C ILE A 66 -6.80 1.69 2.59
N SER A 67 -7.18 1.98 1.36
CA SER A 67 -8.57 2.12 1.00
C SER A 67 -9.12 0.74 0.67
N ILE A 68 -10.25 0.40 1.27
CA ILE A 68 -10.92 -0.89 1.06
C ILE A 68 -12.23 -0.60 0.38
N LYS A 69 -12.43 -1.16 -0.81
CA LYS A 69 -13.69 -1.00 -1.53
C LYS A 69 -14.33 -2.35 -1.71
N LEU A 70 -15.56 -2.47 -1.23
CA LEU A 70 -16.35 -3.67 -1.33
C LEU A 70 -17.48 -3.43 -2.32
N ILE A 71 -17.59 -4.30 -3.31
CA ILE A 71 -18.70 -4.25 -4.28
C ILE A 71 -19.49 -5.53 -4.09
N TYR A 72 -20.79 -5.40 -3.86
CA TYR A 72 -21.61 -6.54 -3.54
C TYR A 72 -23.01 -6.41 -4.13
N VAL A 73 -23.70 -7.54 -4.22
CA VAL A 73 -25.10 -7.59 -4.56
C VAL A 73 -25.88 -7.59 -3.26
N ASN A 74 -26.84 -6.67 -3.13
CA ASN A 74 -27.63 -6.58 -1.93
C ASN A 74 -28.88 -7.49 -2.02
N GLU A 75 -29.68 -7.49 -0.97
CA GLU A 75 -30.84 -8.36 -0.87
C GLU A 75 -31.93 -8.07 -1.89
N LYS A 76 -31.87 -6.90 -2.52
CA LYS A 76 -32.80 -6.52 -3.58
C LYS A 76 -32.25 -6.80 -4.97
N ASP A 77 -31.17 -7.57 -5.02
CA ASP A 77 -30.48 -7.95 -6.28
C ASP A 77 -29.90 -6.76 -7.03
N LYS A 78 -29.56 -5.70 -6.30
CA LYS A 78 -28.89 -4.53 -6.87
C LYS A 78 -27.45 -4.47 -6.39
N ILE A 79 -26.63 -3.81 -7.18
CA ILE A 79 -25.22 -3.64 -6.84
C ILE A 79 -25.09 -2.45 -5.91
N ASP A 80 -24.35 -2.68 -4.83
CA ASP A 80 -24.08 -1.64 -3.84
C ASP A 80 -22.59 -1.68 -3.54
N CYS A 81 -22.07 -0.64 -2.89
CA CYS A 81 -20.66 -0.63 -2.53
C CYS A 81 -20.46 0.05 -1.20
N PHE A 82 -19.37 -0.32 -0.55
CA PHE A 82 -18.92 0.27 0.70
C PHE A 82 -17.44 0.59 0.56
N GLU A 83 -17.02 1.74 1.13
CA GLU A 83 -15.63 2.11 1.18
C GLU A 83 -15.23 2.39 2.62
N GLY A 84 -14.08 1.89 3.00
CA GLY A 84 -13.50 2.13 4.31
C GLY A 84 -12.00 2.32 4.19
N THR A 85 -11.37 2.66 5.31
CA THR A 85 -9.92 2.83 5.34
C THR A 85 -9.35 2.16 6.57
N GLU A 86 -8.11 1.68 6.42
CA GLU A 86 -7.32 1.13 7.50
C GLU A 86 -5.95 1.78 7.47
N ASP A 87 -5.31 1.85 8.62
CA ASP A 87 -3.96 2.41 8.69
C ASP A 87 -2.95 1.41 8.16
N LEU A 88 -1.97 1.94 7.46
CA LEU A 88 -0.87 1.17 6.92
C LEU A 88 0.43 1.63 7.60
N SER A 89 1.19 0.69 8.11
CA SER A 89 2.49 0.98 8.69
C SER A 89 3.42 -0.19 8.39
N VAL A 90 4.46 0.08 7.63
CA VAL A 90 5.41 -0.95 7.23
C VAL A 90 6.82 -0.44 7.50
N SER A 91 7.66 -1.33 8.00
CA SER A 91 9.04 -1.00 8.33
C SER A 91 10.00 -1.94 7.61
N ALA A 92 11.13 -1.41 7.22
CA ALA A 92 12.21 -2.19 6.63
C ALA A 92 13.54 -1.71 7.21
N ILE A 93 14.51 -2.61 7.24
CA ILE A 93 15.85 -2.28 7.74
C ILE A 93 16.78 -2.15 6.55
N VAL A 94 17.49 -1.05 6.51
CA VAL A 94 18.49 -0.76 5.48
C VAL A 94 19.83 -0.57 6.17
N LYS A 95 20.78 -1.43 5.87
CA LYS A 95 22.11 -1.34 6.47
C LYS A 95 23.05 -0.56 5.58
N ASP A 96 23.97 0.16 6.21
CA ASP A 96 25.05 0.86 5.52
C ASP A 96 24.55 1.83 4.46
N MET A 97 23.48 2.55 4.77
CA MET A 97 22.91 3.48 3.82
C MET A 97 23.80 4.69 3.64
N PRO A 98 24.15 5.06 2.40
CA PRO A 98 24.93 6.27 2.15
C PRO A 98 24.16 7.53 2.55
N ASP A 99 24.88 8.57 2.95
CA ASP A 99 24.26 9.81 3.38
C ASP A 99 23.49 10.50 2.27
N SER A 100 23.90 10.30 1.03
CA SER A 100 23.28 10.97 -0.10
C SER A 100 22.18 10.15 -0.77
N ALA A 101 21.70 9.11 -0.11
CA ALA A 101 20.70 8.24 -0.70
C ALA A 101 19.34 8.92 -0.80
N VAL A 102 18.67 8.69 -1.91
CA VAL A 102 17.29 9.10 -2.11
C VAL A 102 16.43 7.86 -1.98
N ILE A 103 15.36 7.98 -1.21
CA ILE A 103 14.49 6.86 -0.90
C ILE A 103 13.19 7.00 -1.67
N SER A 104 12.82 5.96 -2.38
CA SER A 104 11.51 5.86 -3.01
C SER A 104 10.82 4.64 -2.43
N ALA A 105 9.58 4.80 -2.02
CA ALA A 105 8.82 3.71 -1.44
C ALA A 105 7.46 3.62 -2.10
N GLU A 106 7.03 2.40 -2.39
CA GLU A 106 5.69 2.18 -2.91
C GLU A 106 5.11 0.92 -2.30
N ALA A 107 3.80 0.83 -2.27
CA ALA A 107 3.11 -0.31 -1.73
C ALA A 107 2.35 -1.02 -2.84
N LYS A 108 2.36 -2.34 -2.79
CA LYS A 108 1.64 -3.17 -3.74
C LYS A 108 0.78 -4.17 -3.01
N VAL A 109 -0.34 -4.54 -3.60
CA VAL A 109 -1.19 -5.58 -3.06
C VAL A 109 -0.76 -6.90 -3.68
N ASN A 110 -0.32 -7.84 -2.84
CA ASN A 110 0.02 -9.18 -3.31
C ASN A 110 -1.23 -10.03 -3.48
N TYR A 111 -2.15 -9.94 -2.52
CA TYR A 111 -3.45 -10.60 -2.66
C TYR A 111 -4.44 -9.95 -1.70
N VAL A 112 -5.71 -10.16 -1.97
CA VAL A 112 -6.79 -9.77 -1.08
C VAL A 112 -7.91 -10.81 -1.20
N ASN A 113 -8.42 -11.21 -0.04
CA ASN A 113 -9.59 -12.07 0.05
C ASN A 113 -10.60 -11.41 0.96
N CYS A 114 -11.85 -11.49 0.58
CA CYS A 114 -12.93 -10.90 1.34
C CYS A 114 -14.05 -11.91 1.45
N ARG A 115 -14.58 -12.05 2.65
CA ARG A 115 -15.63 -13.03 2.90
C ARG A 115 -16.69 -12.44 3.81
N ALA A 116 -17.93 -12.71 3.49
CA ALA A 116 -19.04 -12.32 4.35
C ALA A 116 -19.17 -13.33 5.49
N ILE A 117 -19.12 -12.82 6.72
CA ILE A 117 -19.40 -13.64 7.90
C ILE A 117 -20.89 -13.64 8.16
N SER A 118 -21.54 -12.51 7.87
CA SER A 118 -22.98 -12.35 8.00
C SER A 118 -23.44 -11.37 6.93
N GLN A 119 -24.70 -11.03 6.92
CA GLN A 119 -25.23 -10.08 5.95
C GLN A 119 -24.68 -8.67 6.13
N ARG A 120 -24.09 -8.39 7.29
CA ARG A 120 -23.61 -7.04 7.61
C ARG A 120 -22.16 -7.01 8.02
N LYS A 121 -21.46 -8.13 7.98
CA LYS A 121 -20.11 -8.23 8.48
C LYS A 121 -19.23 -8.99 7.50
N ILE A 122 -18.05 -8.45 7.23
CA ILE A 122 -17.09 -9.07 6.33
C ILE A 122 -15.74 -9.17 7.00
N THR A 123 -14.96 -10.17 6.59
CA THR A 123 -13.53 -10.21 6.91
C THR A 123 -12.76 -9.90 5.64
N VAL A 124 -11.72 -9.09 5.81
CA VAL A 124 -10.79 -8.78 4.73
C VAL A 124 -9.43 -9.28 5.15
N ASP A 125 -8.84 -10.09 4.30
CA ASP A 125 -7.56 -10.72 4.54
C ASP A 125 -6.68 -10.46 3.33
N GLY A 126 -5.51 -9.91 3.54
CA GLY A 126 -4.65 -9.57 2.42
C GLY A 126 -3.21 -9.42 2.83
N ASN A 127 -2.38 -9.17 1.84
CA ASN A 127 -0.96 -8.96 2.04
C ASN A 127 -0.51 -7.79 1.17
N ILE A 128 0.18 -6.86 1.80
CA ILE A 128 0.73 -5.67 1.16
C ILE A 128 2.23 -5.78 1.20
N ALA A 129 2.88 -5.55 0.07
CA ALA A 129 4.33 -5.46 0.01
C ALA A 129 4.74 -4.01 -0.07
N LEU A 130 5.68 -3.63 0.77
CA LEU A 130 6.36 -2.35 0.67
C LEU A 130 7.65 -2.55 -0.08
N VAL A 131 7.83 -1.84 -1.18
CA VAL A 131 9.06 -1.89 -1.94
C VAL A 131 9.78 -0.57 -1.74
N VAL A 132 10.97 -0.63 -1.15
CA VAL A 132 11.80 0.54 -0.90
C VAL A 132 12.98 0.47 -1.85
N LYS A 133 13.15 1.51 -2.64
CA LYS A 133 14.26 1.64 -3.56
C LYS A 133 15.15 2.78 -3.10
N LEU A 134 16.42 2.47 -3.01
CA LEU A 134 17.42 3.43 -2.57
C LEU A 134 18.32 3.76 -3.76
N TYR A 135 18.45 5.03 -4.02
CA TYR A 135 19.27 5.52 -5.12
C TYR A 135 20.40 6.35 -4.54
N CYS A 136 21.58 6.12 -5.06
CA CYS A 136 22.75 6.92 -4.69
C CYS A 136 23.12 7.79 -5.87
N GLU A 137 23.44 9.05 -5.60
CA GLU A 137 23.95 9.93 -6.60
C GLU A 137 25.34 9.46 -7.00
N LYS A 138 25.53 9.26 -8.30
CA LYS A 138 26.82 8.82 -8.79
C LYS A 138 27.71 10.02 -8.97
N SER A 139 28.73 10.10 -8.15
CA SER A 139 29.68 11.17 -8.19
C SER A 139 30.74 10.91 -9.26
N LYS A 140 31.22 11.96 -9.88
CA LYS A 140 32.27 11.87 -10.87
C LYS A 140 33.57 12.39 -10.31
#